data_62bb001adb610195ae23b51c54222be9
#
_entry.id   62bb001adb610195ae23b51c54222be9
#
_cell.length_a   1.000
_cell.length_b   1.000
_cell.length_c   1.000
_cell.angle_alpha   90.00
_cell.angle_beta   90.00
_cell.angle_gamma   90.00
#
_symmetry.space_group_name_H-M   'P 1'
#
loop_
_entity.id
_entity.type
_entity.pdbx_description
1 polymer ?
#
loop_
_entity_poly.entity_id
_entity_poly.type
_entity_poly.pdbx_seq_one_letter_code
_entity_poly.pdbx_strand_id
1 'polypeptide(L)' 'MQRITIRLPEQQISVLERMVESGMFPTISEAIRDAVRELIEERGSRFLSDSDELLF' A
#
# COMPACT_ATOMS: atom_id res chain seq x y z
N MET A 1 -3.13 7.93 -13.86
CA MET A 1 -3.19 7.22 -12.58
C MET A 1 -4.42 7.65 -11.82
N GLN A 2 -5.15 6.69 -11.32
CA GLN A 2 -6.37 6.98 -10.58
C GLN A 2 -6.06 7.28 -9.13
N ARG A 3 -6.89 8.15 -8.56
CA ARG A 3 -6.79 8.45 -7.14
C ARG A 3 -7.78 7.62 -6.36
N ILE A 4 -7.34 7.15 -5.22
CA ILE A 4 -8.19 6.37 -4.33
C ILE A 4 -8.18 7.05 -2.97
N THR A 5 -9.36 7.24 -2.41
CA THR A 5 -9.49 7.76 -1.07
C THR A 5 -10.03 6.64 -0.18
N ILE A 6 -9.31 6.36 0.89
CA ILE A 6 -9.72 5.31 1.81
C ILE A 6 -9.75 5.85 3.22
N ARG A 7 -10.54 5.19 4.07
CA ARG A 7 -10.61 5.51 5.48
C ARG A 7 -10.01 4.38 6.28
N LEU A 8 -9.25 4.73 7.29
CA LEU A 8 -8.61 3.76 8.16
C LEU A 8 -9.00 4.04 9.60
N PRO A 9 -9.13 2.99 10.43
CA PRO A 9 -9.33 3.19 11.86
C PRO A 9 -8.16 3.96 12.46
N GLU A 10 -8.45 4.71 13.51
CA GLU A 10 -7.42 5.52 14.15
C GLU A 10 -6.23 4.69 14.61
N GLN A 11 -6.47 3.48 15.08
CA GLN A 11 -5.39 2.62 15.54
C GLN A 11 -4.41 2.32 14.41
N GLN A 12 -4.94 2.08 13.22
CA GLN A 12 -4.09 1.78 12.08
C GLN A 12 -3.32 3.01 11.64
N ILE A 13 -3.95 4.16 11.68
CA ILE A 13 -3.28 5.41 11.34
C ILE A 13 -2.13 5.66 12.32
N SER A 14 -2.37 5.43 13.60
CA SER A 14 -1.34 5.63 14.61
C SER A 14 -0.14 4.74 14.37
N VAL A 15 -0.38 3.48 14.00
CA VAL A 15 0.72 2.56 13.72
C VAL A 15 1.51 3.02 12.51
N LEU A 16 0.81 3.47 11.46
CA LEU A 16 1.49 3.97 10.28
C LEU A 16 2.34 5.19 10.60
N GLU A 17 1.83 6.06 11.45
CA GLU A 17 2.60 7.23 11.86
C GLU A 17 3.87 6.84 12.60
N ARG A 18 3.79 5.82 13.43
CA ARG A 18 4.97 5.33 14.14
C ARG A 18 5.99 4.76 13.17
N MET A 19 5.52 4.07 12.15
CA MET A 19 6.41 3.49 11.16
C MET A 19 7.15 4.59 10.40
N VAL A 20 6.44 5.67 10.09
CA VAL A 20 7.08 6.81 9.44
C VAL A 20 8.10 7.46 10.37
N GLU A 21 7.72 7.66 11.64
CA GLU A 21 8.62 8.28 12.61
C GLU A 21 9.87 7.45 12.83
N SER A 22 9.76 6.13 12.72
CA SER A 22 10.91 5.26 12.90
C SER A 22 11.87 5.27 11.71
N GLY A 23 11.46 5.90 10.62
CA GLY A 23 12.32 5.98 9.44
C GLY A 23 12.09 4.88 8.43
N MET A 24 11.10 4.02 8.65
CA MET A 24 10.83 2.94 7.70
C MET A 24 10.30 3.47 6.37
N PHE A 25 9.52 4.54 6.42
CA PHE A 25 8.94 5.15 5.23
C PHE A 25 9.02 6.66 5.36
N PRO A 26 9.19 7.36 4.24
CA PRO A 26 9.23 8.83 4.29
C PRO A 26 7.88 9.46 4.59
N THR A 27 6.79 8.82 4.20
CA THR A 27 5.44 9.34 4.44
C THR A 27 4.47 8.19 4.62
N ILE A 28 3.30 8.51 5.17
CA ILE A 28 2.24 7.51 5.30
C ILE A 28 1.79 7.01 3.94
N SER A 29 1.75 7.89 2.95
CA SER A 29 1.37 7.51 1.60
C SER A 29 2.29 6.44 1.03
N GLU A 30 3.60 6.57 1.29
CA GLU A 30 4.53 5.57 0.80
C GLU A 30 4.36 4.25 1.53
N ALA A 31 4.05 4.31 2.82
CA ALA A 31 3.78 3.09 3.57
C ALA A 31 2.57 2.35 3.00
N ILE A 32 1.53 3.09 2.66
CA ILE A 32 0.33 2.49 2.10
C ILE A 32 0.60 1.93 0.71
N ARG A 33 1.36 2.63 -0.11
CA ARG A 33 1.71 2.11 -1.43
C ARG A 33 2.49 0.82 -1.33
N ASP A 34 3.41 0.77 -0.40
CA ASP A 34 4.21 -0.42 -0.23
C ASP A 34 3.33 -1.60 0.19
N ALA A 35 2.39 -1.34 1.11
CA ALA A 35 1.48 -2.38 1.57
C ALA A 35 0.61 -2.89 0.42
N VAL A 36 0.10 -1.99 -0.41
CA VAL A 36 -0.72 -2.40 -1.54
C VAL A 36 0.09 -3.22 -2.53
N ARG A 37 1.32 -2.79 -2.80
CA ARG A 37 2.18 -3.55 -3.71
C ARG A 37 2.44 -4.95 -3.19
N GLU A 38 2.74 -5.07 -1.90
CA GLU A 38 2.98 -6.38 -1.31
C GLU A 38 1.72 -7.26 -1.38
N LEU A 39 0.57 -6.66 -1.13
CA LEU A 39 -0.67 -7.40 -1.22
C LEU A 39 -0.87 -7.97 -2.61
N ILE A 40 -0.63 -7.17 -3.62
CA ILE A 40 -0.79 -7.60 -5.00
C ILE A 40 0.23 -8.67 -5.35
N GLU A 41 1.46 -8.52 -4.90
CA GLU A 41 2.50 -9.49 -5.19
C GLU A 41 2.21 -10.83 -4.54
N GLU A 42 1.64 -10.82 -3.35
CA GLU A 42 1.39 -12.05 -2.62
C GLU A 42 0.08 -12.72 -3.00
N ARG A 43 -0.95 -11.92 -3.23
CA ARG A 43 -2.29 -12.46 -3.40
C ARG A 43 -2.94 -12.14 -4.73
N GLY A 44 -2.37 -11.19 -5.45
CA GLY A 44 -2.96 -10.75 -6.71
C GLY A 44 -2.41 -11.43 -7.93
N SER A 45 -1.41 -12.27 -7.78
CA SER A 45 -0.74 -12.86 -8.94
C SER A 45 -1.70 -13.64 -9.81
N ARG A 46 -2.66 -14.31 -9.21
CA ARG A 46 -3.64 -15.08 -9.97
C ARG A 46 -4.53 -14.21 -10.84
N PHE A 47 -4.62 -12.94 -10.52
CA PHE A 47 -5.43 -11.99 -11.28
C PHE A 47 -4.62 -11.21 -12.30
N LEU A 48 -3.31 -11.21 -12.16
CA LEU A 48 -2.43 -10.47 -13.06
C LEU A 48 -2.25 -11.17 -14.40
N SER A 49 -2.55 -12.45 -14.47
CA SER A 49 -2.37 -13.19 -15.69
C SER A 49 -3.21 -12.63 -16.84
N ASP A 50 -4.26 -11.90 -16.52
CA ASP A 50 -5.14 -11.34 -17.52
C ASP A 50 -4.81 -9.90 -17.88
N SER A 51 -3.89 -9.28 -17.14
CA SER A 51 -3.61 -7.86 -17.31
C SER A 51 -2.17 -7.56 -16.95
N ASP A 52 -1.28 -7.90 -17.86
CA ASP A 52 0.14 -7.68 -17.62
C ASP A 52 0.48 -6.22 -17.48
N GLU A 53 -0.31 -5.36 -18.07
CA GLU A 53 -0.05 -3.93 -18.01
C GLU A 53 -0.28 -3.37 -16.63
N LEU A 54 -0.78 -4.16 -15.71
CA LEU A 54 -0.92 -3.72 -14.33
C LEU A 54 0.40 -3.78 -13.57
N LEU A 55 1.41 -4.34 -14.19
CA LEU A 55 2.71 -4.41 -13.54
C LEU A 55 3.28 -3.01 -13.35
N PHE A 56 3.98 -2.84 -12.27
CA PHE A 56 4.49 -1.54 -11.86
C PHE A 56 5.92 -1.31 -12.26
#